data_3dadd4e8fdf1400e18808febe9fd0809
#
_entry.id   3dadd4e8fdf1400e18808febe9fd0809
#
_cell.length_a   1.000
_cell.length_b   1.000
_cell.length_c   1.000
_cell.angle_alpha   90.00
_cell.angle_beta   90.00
_cell.angle_gamma   90.00
#
_symmetry.space_group_name_H-M   'P 1'
#
loop_
_entity.id
_entity.type
_entity.pdbx_description
1 polymer ?
#
loop_
_entity_poly.entity_id
_entity_poly.type
_entity_poly.pdbx_seq_one_letter_code
_entity_poly.pdbx_strand_id
1 'polypeptide(L)'
;MALPPIGVLRLCHQWEFRGSATMEVMCGRFAVTTDPALLAQKIKAIDEATGADAGSDAVSTAPNYNVAPTSTIASVVSRHAEPEDEPTRRVRLMRWGLVPPWAKAGSDGSPDTKGPMLINARADKVTTSPAFRTSAKSKRCLIPMDGYYEWRVNSDAAAGKKSRKTPFFMYREDGEPLFMAGLWSVWKPAKDAAPLLSCTIITTDAPGELAQVHDRMPLVMPERDWDRWLDPDAPIDEKLLARAPDVRAIRMREVSTLVNNVRNNGPQLLEPAEPEPEQARLL
;
A
#
# COMPACT_ATOMS: atom_id res chain seq x y z
N MET A 1 -5.53 -38.52 31.38
CA MET A 1 -4.44 -37.58 31.56
C MET A 1 -4.32 -36.83 30.21
N ALA A 2 -4.97 -35.67 30.10
CA ALA A 2 -5.08 -34.93 28.86
C ALA A 2 -4.04 -33.77 28.89
N LEU A 3 -3.23 -33.65 27.83
CA LEU A 3 -2.27 -32.57 27.63
C LEU A 3 -3.01 -31.28 27.24
N PRO A 4 -2.56 -30.10 27.73
CA PRO A 4 -3.17 -28.84 27.37
C PRO A 4 -2.70 -28.37 26.00
N PRO A 5 -3.48 -27.51 25.29
CA PRO A 5 -3.14 -27.01 23.96
C PRO A 5 -1.99 -25.99 24.00
N ILE A 6 -1.07 -26.14 23.07
CA ILE A 6 0.09 -25.26 22.89
C ILE A 6 -0.41 -23.88 22.40
N GLY A 7 -0.30 -22.88 23.25
CA GLY A 7 -0.60 -21.52 22.91
C GLY A 7 0.41 -20.95 21.93
N VAL A 8 -0.08 -20.47 20.79
CA VAL A 8 0.69 -19.72 19.80
C VAL A 8 0.96 -18.32 20.36
N LEU A 9 2.11 -18.14 20.99
CA LEU A 9 2.63 -16.81 21.33
C LEU A 9 3.13 -16.14 20.03
N ARG A 10 2.32 -15.26 19.48
CA ARG A 10 2.79 -14.31 18.46
C ARG A 10 3.68 -13.28 19.14
N LEU A 11 4.98 -13.45 19.00
CA LEU A 11 5.99 -12.45 19.36
C LEU A 11 5.91 -11.29 18.35
N CYS A 12 5.22 -10.20 18.74
CA CYS A 12 5.32 -8.92 18.09
C CYS A 12 6.70 -8.32 18.42
N HIS A 13 7.68 -8.53 17.55
CA HIS A 13 8.97 -7.86 17.66
C HIS A 13 8.82 -6.39 17.27
N GLN A 14 9.13 -5.51 18.20
CA GLN A 14 9.43 -4.11 17.92
C GLN A 14 10.66 -4.05 17.04
N TRP A 15 10.50 -3.61 15.79
CA TRP A 15 11.61 -3.34 14.89
C TRP A 15 12.21 -1.98 15.21
N GLU A 16 13.28 -1.96 16.02
CA GLU A 16 14.18 -0.84 16.09
C GLU A 16 15.16 -0.91 14.92
N PHE A 17 15.04 0.02 13.98
CA PHE A 17 16.03 0.19 12.91
C PHE A 17 17.33 0.73 13.49
N ARG A 18 18.36 -0.11 13.60
CA ARG A 18 19.76 0.31 13.79
C ARG A 18 20.47 0.30 12.45
N GLY A 19 20.84 1.48 11.95
CA GLY A 19 21.71 1.61 10.77
C GLY A 19 21.45 2.87 9.97
N SER A 20 22.34 3.81 10.05
CA SER A 20 22.55 5.05 9.33
C SER A 20 22.13 5.01 7.85
N ALA A 21 21.12 5.70 7.55
CA ALA A 21 20.50 6.40 6.44
C ALA A 21 18.99 6.26 6.64
N THR A 22 18.34 7.25 7.17
CA THR A 22 16.89 7.31 7.27
C THR A 22 16.31 7.35 5.86
N MET A 23 16.05 6.16 5.30
CA MET A 23 15.11 6.06 4.20
C MET A 23 13.76 6.43 4.81
N GLU A 24 13.33 7.66 4.62
CA GLU A 24 11.99 8.09 5.00
C GLU A 24 11.01 7.16 4.30
N VAL A 25 10.28 6.39 5.11
CA VAL A 25 9.24 5.48 4.63
C VAL A 25 8.07 6.35 4.19
N MET A 26 7.96 6.56 2.90
CA MET A 26 6.87 7.29 2.26
C MET A 26 5.61 6.42 2.18
N CYS A 27 4.43 7.04 2.31
CA CYS A 27 3.12 6.39 2.17
C CYS A 27 3.11 4.98 2.78
N GLY A 28 3.45 4.91 4.06
CA GLY A 28 3.53 3.66 4.79
C GLY A 28 2.22 3.25 5.44
N ARG A 29 1.12 3.97 5.20
CA ARG A 29 -0.16 3.76 5.85
C ARG A 29 -1.32 4.29 5.02
N PHE A 30 -2.45 3.57 4.95
CA PHE A 30 -3.66 4.03 4.28
C PHE A 30 -4.93 3.43 4.94
N ALA A 31 -6.09 3.93 4.53
CA ALA A 31 -7.39 3.40 4.91
C ALA A 31 -8.08 2.75 3.72
N VAL A 32 -8.74 1.62 3.94
CA VAL A 32 -9.63 0.96 2.99
C VAL A 32 -10.83 0.41 3.73
N THR A 33 -12.02 0.91 3.39
CA THR A 33 -13.28 0.51 4.04
C THR A 33 -14.24 -0.18 3.08
N THR A 34 -13.98 -0.10 1.77
CA THR A 34 -14.80 -0.75 0.76
C THR A 34 -14.54 -2.26 0.76
N ASP A 35 -15.61 -3.03 0.87
CA ASP A 35 -15.58 -4.48 0.70
C ASP A 35 -15.10 -4.87 -0.71
N PRO A 36 -14.19 -5.87 -0.86
CA PRO A 36 -13.65 -6.27 -2.16
C PRO A 36 -14.71 -6.71 -3.17
N ALA A 37 -15.82 -7.36 -2.74
CA ALA A 37 -16.89 -7.77 -3.64
C ALA A 37 -17.65 -6.53 -4.17
N LEU A 38 -17.95 -5.56 -3.32
CA LEU A 38 -18.55 -4.29 -3.75
C LEU A 38 -17.62 -3.51 -4.68
N LEU A 39 -16.32 -3.52 -4.38
CA LEU A 39 -15.31 -2.94 -5.27
C LEU A 39 -15.35 -3.59 -6.64
N ALA A 40 -15.35 -4.95 -6.71
CA ALA A 40 -15.38 -5.69 -7.96
C ALA A 40 -16.63 -5.35 -8.80
N GLN A 41 -17.80 -5.25 -8.17
CA GLN A 41 -19.03 -4.82 -8.85
C GLN A 41 -18.91 -3.40 -9.42
N LYS A 42 -18.40 -2.44 -8.62
CA LYS A 42 -18.27 -1.04 -9.00
C LYS A 42 -17.37 -0.85 -10.24
N ILE A 43 -16.26 -1.61 -10.31
CA ILE A 43 -15.27 -1.49 -11.40
C ILE A 43 -15.45 -2.53 -12.51
N LYS A 44 -16.54 -3.31 -12.48
CA LYS A 44 -16.85 -4.40 -13.43
C LYS A 44 -15.70 -5.41 -13.54
N ALA A 45 -15.19 -5.87 -12.39
CA ALA A 45 -14.13 -6.86 -12.27
C ALA A 45 -14.66 -8.19 -11.75
N ILE A 46 -13.94 -9.28 -12.00
CA ILE A 46 -14.18 -10.59 -11.39
C ILE A 46 -13.64 -10.53 -9.95
N ASP A 47 -14.44 -10.94 -8.98
CA ASP A 47 -14.02 -11.05 -7.59
C ASP A 47 -13.30 -12.38 -7.35
N GLU A 48 -11.96 -12.34 -7.27
CA GLU A 48 -11.13 -13.46 -6.82
C GLU A 48 -10.63 -13.25 -5.36
N ALA A 49 -11.13 -12.23 -4.68
CA ALA A 49 -10.74 -11.89 -3.31
C ALA A 49 -11.62 -12.54 -2.26
N THR A 50 -12.93 -12.64 -2.51
CA THR A 50 -13.93 -13.16 -1.56
C THR A 50 -14.59 -14.46 -2.03
N GLY A 51 -14.36 -14.87 -3.29
CA GLY A 51 -14.93 -16.08 -3.88
C GLY A 51 -14.37 -17.39 -3.29
N ALA A 52 -14.93 -18.54 -3.72
CA ALA A 52 -14.54 -19.88 -3.25
C ALA A 52 -13.06 -20.22 -3.51
N ASP A 53 -12.39 -19.48 -4.39
CA ASP A 53 -10.96 -19.62 -4.72
C ASP A 53 -10.04 -18.73 -3.83
N ALA A 54 -10.60 -17.91 -2.96
CA ALA A 54 -9.86 -17.20 -1.93
C ALA A 54 -9.46 -18.20 -0.84
N GLY A 55 -8.33 -18.87 -0.99
CA GLY A 55 -7.85 -19.93 -0.06
C GLY A 55 -7.99 -19.56 1.43
N SER A 56 -7.47 -20.38 2.35
CA SER A 56 -7.57 -20.24 3.81
C SER A 56 -7.15 -18.89 4.41
N ASP A 57 -6.62 -17.97 3.61
CA ASP A 57 -6.25 -16.60 3.94
C ASP A 57 -7.40 -15.61 3.71
N ALA A 58 -8.65 -16.02 3.99
CA ALA A 58 -9.79 -15.11 3.94
C ALA A 58 -9.46 -13.82 4.68
N VAL A 59 -9.15 -12.77 3.92
CA VAL A 59 -8.93 -11.44 4.48
C VAL A 59 -10.24 -10.99 5.10
N SER A 60 -10.15 -10.46 6.30
CA SER A 60 -11.27 -9.75 6.90
C SER A 60 -11.76 -8.72 5.89
N THR A 61 -13.00 -8.86 5.42
CA THR A 61 -13.68 -7.86 4.60
C THR A 61 -14.07 -6.64 5.44
N ALA A 62 -13.77 -6.66 6.74
CA ALA A 62 -14.02 -5.56 7.65
C ALA A 62 -13.20 -4.33 7.28
N PRO A 63 -13.78 -3.13 7.44
CA PRO A 63 -13.07 -1.87 7.24
C PRO A 63 -11.74 -1.81 7.99
N ASN A 64 -10.68 -1.38 7.29
CA ASN A 64 -9.38 -1.16 7.89
C ASN A 64 -8.95 0.29 7.68
N TYR A 65 -9.00 1.06 8.76
CA TYR A 65 -8.66 2.47 8.78
C TYR A 65 -7.17 2.74 8.97
N ASN A 66 -6.35 1.67 9.10
CA ASN A 66 -4.92 1.79 9.44
C ASN A 66 -4.08 0.67 8.83
N VAL A 67 -4.26 0.44 7.53
CA VAL A 67 -3.52 -0.58 6.77
C VAL A 67 -2.03 -0.29 6.84
N ALA A 68 -1.27 -1.25 7.34
CA ALA A 68 0.19 -1.17 7.48
C ALA A 68 0.90 -2.11 6.49
N PRO A 69 2.19 -1.89 6.22
CA PRO A 69 3.00 -2.82 5.43
C PRO A 69 2.88 -4.27 5.93
N THR A 70 2.96 -5.21 5.02
CA THR A 70 2.75 -6.65 5.17
C THR A 70 1.30 -7.10 5.29
N SER A 71 0.34 -6.20 5.46
CA SER A 71 -1.07 -6.55 5.38
C SER A 71 -1.42 -7.12 4.00
N THR A 72 -2.37 -8.04 3.99
CA THR A 72 -3.01 -8.49 2.75
C THR A 72 -4.09 -7.48 2.38
N ILE A 73 -4.06 -7.02 1.13
CA ILE A 73 -4.92 -5.96 0.60
C ILE A 73 -5.54 -6.38 -0.73
N ALA A 74 -6.74 -5.88 -1.02
CA ALA A 74 -7.33 -6.01 -2.34
C ALA A 74 -6.57 -5.17 -3.37
N SER A 75 -6.30 -5.75 -4.52
CA SER A 75 -5.63 -5.09 -5.65
C SER A 75 -6.32 -5.49 -6.94
N VAL A 76 -6.43 -4.55 -7.88
CA VAL A 76 -7.04 -4.76 -9.20
C VAL A 76 -5.94 -5.06 -10.21
N VAL A 77 -6.09 -6.15 -10.94
CA VAL A 77 -5.22 -6.53 -12.06
C VAL A 77 -6.05 -6.78 -13.30
N SER A 78 -5.43 -6.78 -14.47
CA SER A 78 -6.02 -7.32 -15.69
C SER A 78 -5.18 -8.50 -16.17
N ARG A 79 -5.85 -9.60 -16.56
CA ARG A 79 -5.18 -10.80 -17.05
C ARG A 79 -6.12 -11.65 -17.92
N HIS A 80 -5.54 -12.43 -18.80
CA HIS A 80 -6.25 -13.45 -19.55
C HIS A 80 -6.69 -14.60 -18.64
N ALA A 81 -7.86 -15.18 -18.88
CA ALA A 81 -8.25 -16.44 -18.28
C ALA A 81 -7.50 -17.59 -18.96
N GLU A 82 -7.58 -17.62 -20.30
CA GLU A 82 -6.78 -18.47 -21.18
C GLU A 82 -5.99 -17.57 -22.14
N PRO A 83 -4.90 -18.06 -22.76
CA PRO A 83 -4.02 -17.23 -23.60
C PRO A 83 -4.72 -16.51 -24.76
N GLU A 84 -5.81 -17.06 -25.27
CA GLU A 84 -6.58 -16.53 -26.40
C GLU A 84 -7.69 -15.57 -26.00
N ASP A 85 -8.01 -15.49 -24.69
CA ASP A 85 -9.08 -14.64 -24.18
C ASP A 85 -8.64 -13.18 -24.11
N GLU A 86 -9.59 -12.25 -24.21
CA GLU A 86 -9.35 -10.86 -23.85
C GLU A 86 -9.05 -10.72 -22.36
N PRO A 87 -8.09 -9.85 -21.97
CA PRO A 87 -7.77 -9.68 -20.56
C PRO A 87 -8.93 -9.05 -19.79
N THR A 88 -9.25 -9.59 -18.64
CA THR A 88 -10.34 -9.13 -17.78
C THR A 88 -9.82 -8.59 -16.46
N ARG A 89 -10.50 -7.55 -15.94
CA ARG A 89 -10.19 -7.00 -14.61
C ARG A 89 -10.59 -7.98 -13.52
N ARG A 90 -9.72 -8.14 -12.52
CA ARG A 90 -9.91 -9.06 -11.39
C ARG A 90 -9.47 -8.38 -10.10
N VAL A 91 -10.23 -8.54 -9.03
CA VAL A 91 -9.83 -8.14 -7.68
C VAL A 91 -9.16 -9.32 -7.01
N ARG A 92 -7.93 -9.16 -6.59
CA ARG A 92 -7.11 -10.20 -5.96
C ARG A 92 -6.51 -9.72 -4.65
N LEU A 93 -6.31 -10.65 -3.74
CA LEU A 93 -5.60 -10.39 -2.48
C LEU A 93 -4.10 -10.49 -2.69
N MET A 94 -3.37 -9.49 -2.21
CA MET A 94 -1.91 -9.43 -2.30
C MET A 94 -1.31 -8.88 -1.01
N ARG A 95 -0.18 -9.41 -0.60
CA ARG A 95 0.61 -8.84 0.50
C ARG A 95 1.21 -7.50 0.07
N TRP A 96 1.00 -6.46 0.83
CA TRP A 96 1.68 -5.17 0.59
C TRP A 96 3.13 -5.22 1.06
N GLY A 97 4.04 -5.00 0.16
CA GLY A 97 5.48 -5.20 0.27
C GLY A 97 5.92 -6.26 -0.73
N LEU A 98 6.29 -5.82 -1.94
CA LEU A 98 6.63 -6.67 -3.07
C LEU A 98 7.79 -7.60 -2.72
N VAL A 99 7.62 -8.89 -3.04
CA VAL A 99 8.67 -9.90 -2.97
C VAL A 99 9.10 -10.21 -4.41
N PRO A 100 10.33 -9.89 -4.80
CA PRO A 100 10.82 -10.22 -6.14
C PRO A 100 10.81 -11.73 -6.39
N PRO A 101 10.56 -12.20 -7.63
CA PRO A 101 10.49 -13.64 -7.94
C PRO A 101 11.78 -14.42 -7.62
N TRP A 102 12.90 -13.72 -7.59
CA TRP A 102 14.24 -14.28 -7.30
C TRP A 102 14.62 -14.23 -5.82
N ALA A 103 13.77 -13.70 -4.94
CA ALA A 103 14.05 -13.66 -3.51
C ALA A 103 14.22 -15.08 -2.96
N LYS A 104 15.20 -15.27 -2.10
CA LYS A 104 15.43 -16.57 -1.46
C LYS A 104 14.37 -16.85 -0.42
N ALA A 105 14.10 -18.12 -0.16
CA ALA A 105 13.31 -18.55 0.98
C ALA A 105 14.19 -18.58 2.24
N GLY A 106 13.65 -18.10 3.35
CA GLY A 106 14.22 -18.30 4.68
C GLY A 106 14.05 -19.75 5.15
N SER A 107 14.61 -20.06 6.30
CA SER A 107 14.52 -21.40 6.89
C SER A 107 13.10 -21.81 7.29
N ASP A 108 12.23 -20.84 7.49
CA ASP A 108 10.80 -20.98 7.80
C ASP A 108 9.90 -21.04 6.55
N GLY A 109 10.49 -21.02 5.35
CA GLY A 109 9.77 -20.99 4.07
C GLY A 109 9.19 -19.61 3.72
N SER A 110 9.38 -18.58 4.53
CA SER A 110 9.01 -17.20 4.21
C SER A 110 10.07 -16.55 3.30
N PRO A 111 9.74 -15.43 2.62
CA PRO A 111 10.73 -14.68 1.86
C PRO A 111 11.86 -14.16 2.77
N ASP A 112 13.12 -14.40 2.39
CA ASP A 112 14.28 -13.77 3.07
C ASP A 112 14.32 -12.28 2.72
N THR A 113 13.86 -11.46 3.65
CA THR A 113 13.72 -10.01 3.50
C THR A 113 14.83 -9.26 4.28
N LYS A 114 16.08 -9.69 4.19
CA LYS A 114 17.22 -8.99 4.82
C LYS A 114 17.42 -7.55 4.30
N GLY A 115 16.78 -7.19 3.20
CA GLY A 115 16.78 -5.84 2.63
C GLY A 115 15.61 -4.98 3.11
N PRO A 116 15.53 -3.71 2.65
CA PRO A 116 14.41 -2.84 2.91
C PRO A 116 13.12 -3.41 2.33
N MET A 117 12.02 -3.23 3.06
CA MET A 117 10.71 -3.66 2.60
C MET A 117 10.28 -2.85 1.38
N LEU A 118 9.94 -3.52 0.27
CA LEU A 118 9.59 -2.89 -1.00
C LEU A 118 8.09 -2.49 -1.03
N ILE A 119 7.68 -1.66 -0.10
CA ILE A 119 6.30 -1.15 -0.02
C ILE A 119 6.02 -0.07 -1.06
N ASN A 120 7.06 0.66 -1.47
CA ASN A 120 6.98 1.72 -2.47
C ASN A 120 8.04 1.55 -3.57
N ALA A 121 7.70 2.00 -4.77
CA ALA A 121 8.57 2.04 -5.94
C ALA A 121 8.51 3.42 -6.59
N ARG A 122 9.64 4.09 -6.79
CA ARG A 122 9.67 5.40 -7.47
C ARG A 122 9.33 5.24 -8.95
N ALA A 123 8.43 6.08 -9.46
CA ALA A 123 8.00 6.07 -10.87
C ALA A 123 9.19 6.15 -11.84
N ASP A 124 10.20 6.97 -11.53
CA ASP A 124 11.42 7.17 -12.33
C ASP A 124 12.43 5.98 -12.26
N LYS A 125 12.16 4.97 -11.44
CA LYS A 125 13.04 3.81 -11.22
C LYS A 125 12.40 2.44 -11.51
N VAL A 126 11.08 2.37 -11.72
CA VAL A 126 10.37 1.09 -11.85
C VAL A 126 10.84 0.26 -13.05
N THR A 127 11.24 0.90 -14.16
CA THR A 127 11.70 0.23 -15.38
C THR A 127 13.15 -0.23 -15.31
N THR A 128 13.96 0.37 -14.44
CA THR A 128 15.42 0.11 -14.36
C THR A 128 15.82 -0.68 -13.12
N SER A 129 15.09 -0.51 -12.00
CA SER A 129 15.41 -1.18 -10.73
C SER A 129 15.31 -2.71 -10.84
N PRO A 130 16.34 -3.47 -10.40
CA PRO A 130 16.29 -4.93 -10.38
C PRO A 130 15.08 -5.52 -9.63
N ALA A 131 14.60 -4.81 -8.60
CA ALA A 131 13.47 -5.27 -7.81
C ALA A 131 12.13 -5.15 -8.57
N PHE A 132 12.00 -4.18 -9.47
CA PHE A 132 10.71 -3.79 -10.07
C PHE A 132 10.63 -4.05 -11.58
N ARG A 133 11.74 -3.96 -12.33
CA ARG A 133 11.76 -4.01 -13.79
C ARG A 133 11.07 -5.23 -14.41
N THR A 134 11.09 -6.38 -13.72
CA THR A 134 10.40 -7.58 -14.19
C THR A 134 8.90 -7.44 -14.07
N SER A 135 8.41 -6.92 -12.94
CA SER A 135 6.99 -6.65 -12.73
C SER A 135 6.47 -5.51 -13.61
N ALA A 136 7.28 -4.49 -13.84
CA ALA A 136 6.92 -3.36 -14.70
C ALA A 136 6.54 -3.77 -16.13
N LYS A 137 7.08 -4.87 -16.64
CA LYS A 137 6.80 -5.33 -18.02
C LYS A 137 5.33 -5.69 -18.24
N SER A 138 4.69 -6.44 -17.30
CA SER A 138 3.33 -6.96 -17.49
C SER A 138 2.54 -7.14 -16.20
N LYS A 139 3.11 -6.87 -15.03
CA LYS A 139 2.46 -7.09 -13.72
C LYS A 139 2.16 -5.76 -13.03
N ARG A 140 1.24 -5.02 -13.64
CA ARG A 140 0.72 -3.75 -13.10
C ARG A 140 -0.58 -4.00 -12.37
N CYS A 141 -0.84 -3.22 -11.34
CA CYS A 141 -2.08 -3.28 -10.58
C CYS A 141 -2.54 -1.88 -10.20
N LEU A 142 -3.78 -1.79 -9.74
CA LEU A 142 -4.31 -0.63 -9.04
C LEU A 142 -4.58 -1.04 -7.60
N ILE A 143 -4.23 -0.17 -6.66
CA ILE A 143 -4.46 -0.38 -5.23
C ILE A 143 -5.49 0.66 -4.79
N PRO A 144 -6.74 0.23 -4.52
CA PRO A 144 -7.80 1.11 -4.05
C PRO A 144 -7.58 1.46 -2.58
N MET A 145 -7.90 2.70 -2.22
CA MET A 145 -7.89 3.18 -0.84
C MET A 145 -8.82 4.39 -0.70
N ASP A 146 -9.39 4.58 0.48
CA ASP A 146 -10.20 5.76 0.78
C ASP A 146 -9.32 7.01 0.91
N GLY A 147 -8.08 6.82 1.33
CA GLY A 147 -7.04 7.82 1.45
C GLY A 147 -5.80 7.25 2.11
N TYR A 148 -4.75 8.04 2.15
CA TYR A 148 -3.46 7.64 2.72
C TYR A 148 -2.97 8.63 3.76
N TYR A 149 -2.10 8.16 4.66
CA TYR A 149 -1.49 8.98 5.69
C TYR A 149 -0.06 9.33 5.33
N GLU A 150 0.31 10.58 5.64
CA GLU A 150 1.69 11.07 5.61
C GLU A 150 1.99 11.92 6.84
N TRP A 151 3.25 12.04 7.16
CA TRP A 151 3.71 12.70 8.37
C TRP A 151 4.58 13.90 8.06
N ARG A 152 4.09 15.10 8.36
CA ARG A 152 4.89 16.32 8.30
C ARG A 152 5.87 16.36 9.46
N VAL A 153 7.15 16.57 9.16
CA VAL A 153 8.19 16.79 10.16
C VAL A 153 8.07 18.23 10.67
N ASN A 154 7.90 18.40 11.98
CA ASN A 154 7.83 19.73 12.58
C ASN A 154 9.24 20.29 12.76
N SER A 155 9.43 21.55 12.33
CA SER A 155 10.73 22.25 12.41
C SER A 155 11.16 22.64 13.83
N ASP A 156 10.25 22.57 14.79
CA ASP A 156 10.43 23.15 16.14
C ASP A 156 11.17 22.22 17.12
N ALA A 157 11.84 21.19 16.61
CA ALA A 157 12.64 20.32 17.46
C ALA A 157 13.87 21.12 17.99
N ALA A 158 13.88 21.42 19.29
CA ALA A 158 15.07 21.92 19.95
C ALA A 158 16.26 20.99 19.69
N ALA A 159 17.43 21.58 19.46
CA ALA A 159 18.65 20.84 19.14
C ALA A 159 18.83 19.62 20.06
N GLY A 160 18.87 18.41 19.46
CA GLY A 160 19.05 17.14 20.20
C GLY A 160 17.76 16.37 20.55
N LYS A 161 16.56 16.89 20.29
CA LYS A 161 15.30 16.12 20.43
C LYS A 161 14.84 15.55 19.08
N LYS A 162 14.27 14.35 19.09
CA LYS A 162 13.59 13.79 17.89
C LYS A 162 12.48 14.76 17.48
N SER A 163 12.49 15.19 16.21
CA SER A 163 11.42 16.04 15.69
C SER A 163 10.07 15.32 15.81
N ARG A 164 9.06 16.02 16.32
CA ARG A 164 7.68 15.53 16.33
C ARG A 164 7.19 15.47 14.89
N LYS A 165 6.38 14.47 14.59
CA LYS A 165 5.72 14.33 13.28
C LYS A 165 4.22 14.45 13.47
N THR A 166 3.60 15.29 12.64
CA THR A 166 2.15 15.49 12.62
C THR A 166 1.55 14.66 11.48
N PRO A 167 0.61 13.74 11.76
CA PRO A 167 -0.02 12.93 10.74
C PRO A 167 -1.10 13.72 9.99
N PHE A 168 -1.13 13.54 8.67
CA PHE A 168 -2.15 14.06 7.78
C PHE A 168 -2.80 12.91 7.03
N PHE A 169 -4.11 13.03 6.77
CA PHE A 169 -4.87 12.13 5.93
C PHE A 169 -5.21 12.82 4.61
N MET A 170 -4.79 12.22 3.50
CA MET A 170 -5.06 12.66 2.14
C MET A 170 -6.18 11.82 1.55
N TYR A 171 -7.25 12.46 1.06
CA TYR A 171 -8.47 11.80 0.60
C TYR A 171 -9.14 12.59 -0.51
N ARG A 172 -10.10 11.98 -1.21
CA ARG A 172 -10.94 12.70 -2.19
C ARG A 172 -12.11 13.37 -1.51
N GLU A 173 -12.37 14.62 -1.90
CA GLU A 173 -13.47 15.43 -1.35
C GLU A 173 -14.85 14.82 -1.62
N ASP A 174 -15.02 14.15 -2.74
CA ASP A 174 -16.26 13.48 -3.14
C ASP A 174 -16.49 12.11 -2.46
N GLY A 175 -15.58 11.67 -1.60
CA GLY A 175 -15.65 10.39 -0.90
C GLY A 175 -15.37 9.16 -1.76
N GLU A 176 -15.08 9.33 -3.05
CA GLU A 176 -14.71 8.23 -3.94
C GLU A 176 -13.31 7.71 -3.63
N PRO A 177 -13.07 6.40 -3.76
CA PRO A 177 -11.75 5.85 -3.50
C PRO A 177 -10.71 6.37 -4.49
N LEU A 178 -9.49 6.51 -4.00
CA LEU A 178 -8.29 6.73 -4.80
C LEU A 178 -7.79 5.37 -5.32
N PHE A 179 -7.34 5.33 -6.56
CA PHE A 179 -6.70 4.15 -7.15
C PHE A 179 -5.24 4.46 -7.43
N MET A 180 -4.34 3.82 -6.69
CA MET A 180 -2.91 4.04 -6.83
C MET A 180 -2.30 3.08 -7.82
N ALA A 181 -1.44 3.58 -8.70
CA ALA A 181 -0.63 2.73 -9.56
C ALA A 181 0.28 1.85 -8.70
N GLY A 182 0.35 0.58 -9.05
CA GLY A 182 1.19 -0.40 -8.37
C GLY A 182 1.80 -1.43 -9.32
N LEU A 183 2.76 -2.16 -8.79
CA LEU A 183 3.31 -3.35 -9.42
C LEU A 183 3.05 -4.56 -8.52
N TRP A 184 2.91 -5.73 -9.11
CA TRP A 184 2.75 -6.96 -8.35
C TRP A 184 3.73 -8.04 -8.79
N SER A 185 3.92 -9.04 -7.94
CA SER A 185 4.85 -10.14 -8.16
C SER A 185 4.27 -11.44 -7.65
N VAL A 186 4.72 -12.54 -8.24
CA VAL A 186 4.49 -13.89 -7.76
C VAL A 186 5.83 -14.44 -7.28
N TRP A 187 5.86 -14.85 -6.03
CA TRP A 187 7.02 -15.51 -5.45
C TRP A 187 6.64 -16.89 -4.94
N LYS A 188 7.54 -17.87 -5.07
CA LYS A 188 7.38 -19.24 -4.54
C LYS A 188 8.64 -19.66 -3.79
N PRO A 189 8.52 -20.23 -2.59
CA PRO A 189 9.69 -20.75 -1.86
C PRO A 189 10.29 -21.98 -2.53
N ALA A 190 9.47 -22.78 -3.24
CA ALA A 190 9.84 -23.94 -4.03
C ALA A 190 8.90 -24.09 -5.23
N LYS A 191 9.28 -24.91 -6.23
CA LYS A 191 8.52 -25.07 -7.48
C LYS A 191 7.04 -25.44 -7.25
N ASP A 192 6.78 -26.34 -6.31
CA ASP A 192 5.44 -26.90 -6.07
C ASP A 192 4.72 -26.25 -4.87
N ALA A 193 5.32 -25.20 -4.28
CA ALA A 193 4.71 -24.47 -3.17
C ALA A 193 3.64 -23.49 -3.65
N ALA A 194 2.69 -23.18 -2.77
CA ALA A 194 1.70 -22.16 -3.01
C ALA A 194 2.38 -20.80 -3.28
N PRO A 195 1.90 -20.04 -4.28
CA PRO A 195 2.49 -18.75 -4.61
C PRO A 195 2.10 -17.68 -3.58
N LEU A 196 3.05 -16.84 -3.21
CA LEU A 196 2.78 -15.58 -2.51
C LEU A 196 2.62 -14.48 -3.56
N LEU A 197 1.43 -13.88 -3.60
CA LEU A 197 1.18 -12.66 -4.37
C LEU A 197 1.54 -11.46 -3.51
N SER A 198 2.30 -10.53 -4.07
CA SER A 198 2.71 -9.32 -3.35
C SER A 198 2.71 -8.11 -4.27
N CYS A 199 2.51 -6.92 -3.71
CA CYS A 199 2.45 -5.68 -4.47
C CYS A 199 3.22 -4.55 -3.81
N THR A 200 3.48 -3.50 -4.59
CA THR A 200 4.10 -2.25 -4.15
C THR A 200 3.35 -1.06 -4.75
N ILE A 201 3.30 0.06 -4.04
CA ILE A 201 2.70 1.30 -4.53
C ILE A 201 3.75 2.10 -5.28
N ILE A 202 3.42 2.60 -6.48
CA ILE A 202 4.29 3.51 -7.20
C ILE A 202 4.12 4.92 -6.62
N THR A 203 5.24 5.63 -6.45
CA THR A 203 5.26 6.99 -5.93
C THR A 203 5.86 7.96 -6.93
N THR A 204 5.38 9.20 -6.88
CA THR A 204 5.84 10.33 -7.69
C THR A 204 6.08 11.55 -6.81
N ASP A 205 6.59 12.64 -7.36
CA ASP A 205 6.77 13.89 -6.62
C ASP A 205 5.40 14.49 -6.25
N ALA A 206 5.29 15.01 -5.03
CA ALA A 206 4.08 15.64 -4.54
C ALA A 206 4.01 17.10 -5.03
N PRO A 207 2.95 17.54 -5.70
CA PRO A 207 2.81 18.93 -6.12
C PRO A 207 2.13 19.79 -5.05
N GLY A 208 2.35 21.10 -5.12
CA GLY A 208 1.61 22.12 -4.38
C GLY A 208 1.65 21.92 -2.86
N GLU A 209 0.47 22.01 -2.25
CA GLU A 209 0.34 21.91 -0.78
C GLU A 209 0.70 20.52 -0.22
N LEU A 210 0.52 19.47 -0.99
CA LEU A 210 0.90 18.11 -0.57
C LEU A 210 2.39 18.00 -0.28
N ALA A 211 3.23 18.74 -1.01
CA ALA A 211 4.67 18.80 -0.80
C ALA A 211 5.07 19.43 0.54
N GLN A 212 4.17 20.18 1.20
CA GLN A 212 4.40 20.73 2.54
C GLN A 212 4.35 19.64 3.63
N VAL A 213 3.71 18.51 3.34
CA VAL A 213 3.67 17.36 4.26
C VAL A 213 4.80 16.39 3.94
N HIS A 214 4.94 16.03 2.67
CA HIS A 214 6.00 15.15 2.18
C HIS A 214 6.30 15.45 0.70
N ASP A 215 7.55 15.37 0.28
CA ASP A 215 8.00 15.65 -1.10
C ASP A 215 7.52 14.61 -2.13
N ARG A 216 7.01 13.47 -1.66
CA ARG A 216 6.50 12.37 -2.49
C ARG A 216 5.06 12.03 -2.14
N MET A 217 4.33 11.47 -3.13
CA MET A 217 2.98 10.95 -2.97
C MET A 217 2.78 9.66 -3.80
N PRO A 218 1.77 8.82 -3.49
CA PRO A 218 1.37 7.73 -4.37
C PRO A 218 0.94 8.26 -5.75
N LEU A 219 1.28 7.52 -6.81
CA LEU A 219 0.85 7.87 -8.16
C LEU A 219 -0.63 7.50 -8.35
N VAL A 220 -1.50 8.50 -8.27
CA VAL A 220 -2.93 8.32 -8.51
C VAL A 220 -3.18 8.06 -9.99
N MET A 221 -3.91 6.97 -10.30
CA MET A 221 -4.27 6.59 -11.65
C MET A 221 -5.76 6.90 -11.91
N PRO A 222 -6.07 7.90 -12.73
CA PRO A 222 -7.45 8.24 -13.05
C PRO A 222 -8.12 7.13 -13.88
N GLU A 223 -9.44 6.98 -13.75
CA GLU A 223 -10.20 5.88 -14.37
C GLU A 223 -9.99 5.77 -15.89
N ARG A 224 -9.90 6.90 -16.59
CA ARG A 224 -9.65 6.95 -18.05
C ARG A 224 -8.34 6.29 -18.50
N ASP A 225 -7.40 6.06 -17.58
CA ASP A 225 -6.10 5.47 -17.85
C ASP A 225 -5.97 4.03 -17.32
N TRP A 226 -7.00 3.47 -16.67
CA TRP A 226 -6.92 2.15 -16.04
C TRP A 226 -6.67 1.02 -17.03
N ASP A 227 -7.39 0.97 -18.15
CA ASP A 227 -7.20 -0.09 -19.17
C ASP A 227 -5.78 -0.03 -19.73
N ARG A 228 -5.31 1.16 -20.05
CA ARG A 228 -3.95 1.38 -20.55
C ARG A 228 -2.88 1.02 -19.50
N TRP A 229 -3.14 1.30 -18.22
CA TRP A 229 -2.22 0.95 -17.14
C TRP A 229 -2.19 -0.55 -16.89
N LEU A 230 -3.35 -1.19 -16.88
CA LEU A 230 -3.52 -2.60 -16.52
C LEU A 230 -3.26 -3.57 -17.67
N ASP A 231 -3.15 -3.12 -18.91
CA ASP A 231 -2.98 -3.95 -20.09
C ASP A 231 -1.76 -4.87 -19.96
N PRO A 232 -1.93 -6.20 -19.82
CA PRO A 232 -0.83 -7.12 -19.59
C PRO A 232 0.07 -7.31 -20.81
N ASP A 233 -0.41 -6.99 -22.00
CA ASP A 233 0.25 -7.24 -23.30
C ASP A 233 1.05 -6.05 -23.78
N ALA A 234 0.67 -4.84 -23.36
CA ALA A 234 1.40 -3.64 -23.69
C ALA A 234 2.60 -3.41 -22.74
N PRO A 235 3.70 -2.84 -23.20
CA PRO A 235 4.77 -2.38 -22.33
C PRO A 235 4.25 -1.27 -21.39
N ILE A 236 4.97 -1.05 -20.27
CA ILE A 236 4.63 0.05 -19.37
C ILE A 236 4.72 1.39 -20.11
N ASP A 237 3.68 2.20 -19.95
CA ASP A 237 3.64 3.53 -20.56
C ASP A 237 4.36 4.54 -19.68
N GLU A 238 5.58 4.88 -20.07
CA GLU A 238 6.41 5.86 -19.35
C GLU A 238 5.77 7.25 -19.27
N LYS A 239 4.87 7.59 -20.21
CA LYS A 239 4.13 8.87 -20.16
C LYS A 239 3.14 8.90 -18.99
N LEU A 240 2.55 7.75 -18.62
CA LEU A 240 1.72 7.66 -17.43
C LEU A 240 2.55 7.81 -16.14
N LEU A 241 3.77 7.26 -16.13
CA LEU A 241 4.68 7.39 -15.00
C LEU A 241 5.22 8.82 -14.81
N ALA A 242 5.47 9.51 -15.91
CA ALA A 242 6.04 10.87 -15.94
C ALA A 242 4.99 11.97 -15.79
N ARG A 243 3.69 11.64 -15.90
CA ARG A 243 2.62 12.63 -15.82
C ARG A 243 2.55 13.22 -14.41
N ALA A 244 2.44 14.55 -14.33
CA ALA A 244 2.11 15.21 -13.07
C ALA A 244 0.74 14.71 -12.56
N PRO A 245 0.65 14.32 -11.28
CA PRO A 245 -0.60 13.82 -10.73
C PRO A 245 -1.66 14.91 -10.70
N ASP A 246 -2.91 14.55 -11.06
CA ASP A 246 -4.05 15.43 -10.90
C ASP A 246 -4.53 15.38 -9.44
N VAL A 247 -4.17 16.39 -8.69
CA VAL A 247 -4.47 16.47 -7.26
C VAL A 247 -5.64 17.41 -6.92
N ARG A 248 -6.35 17.93 -7.92
CA ARG A 248 -7.43 18.92 -7.72
C ARG A 248 -8.56 18.43 -6.80
N ALA A 249 -8.87 17.14 -6.86
CA ALA A 249 -9.86 16.51 -6.00
C ALA A 249 -9.30 16.02 -4.66
N ILE A 250 -7.99 16.08 -4.45
CA ILE A 250 -7.36 15.61 -3.21
C ILE A 250 -7.39 16.74 -2.19
N ARG A 251 -7.85 16.39 -1.00
CA ARG A 251 -7.81 17.23 0.20
C ARG A 251 -6.90 16.59 1.23
N MET A 252 -6.39 17.39 2.13
CA MET A 252 -5.63 16.91 3.28
C MET A 252 -6.15 17.52 4.57
N ARG A 253 -6.10 16.76 5.64
CA ARG A 253 -6.42 17.23 6.99
C ARG A 253 -5.48 16.62 8.00
N GLU A 254 -5.14 17.38 9.03
CA GLU A 254 -4.46 16.86 10.20
C GLU A 254 -5.37 15.90 10.95
N VAL A 255 -4.82 14.76 11.38
CA VAL A 255 -5.56 13.73 12.10
C VAL A 255 -4.88 13.39 13.43
N SER A 256 -5.59 12.65 14.28
CA SER A 256 -5.05 12.26 15.60
C SER A 256 -3.79 11.39 15.48
N THR A 257 -2.84 11.60 16.39
CA THR A 257 -1.64 10.76 16.56
C THR A 257 -1.96 9.30 16.92
N LEU A 258 -3.22 8.97 17.21
CA LEU A 258 -3.68 7.58 17.38
C LEU A 258 -3.33 6.69 16.18
N VAL A 259 -3.27 7.26 14.96
CA VAL A 259 -2.87 6.54 13.75
C VAL A 259 -1.44 5.99 13.81
N ASN A 260 -0.57 6.56 14.63
CA ASN A 260 0.82 6.11 14.78
C ASN A 260 0.92 4.66 15.28
N ASN A 261 -0.02 4.23 16.12
CA ASN A 261 -0.07 2.85 16.58
C ASN A 261 -0.87 1.99 15.57
N VAL A 262 -0.19 1.04 14.93
CA VAL A 262 -0.79 0.11 13.94
C VAL A 262 -1.91 -0.77 14.50
N ARG A 263 -2.04 -0.90 15.83
CA ARG A 263 -3.11 -1.67 16.48
C ARG A 263 -4.42 -0.90 16.56
N ASN A 264 -4.36 0.43 16.42
CA ASN A 264 -5.56 1.25 16.40
C ASN A 264 -6.24 1.09 15.04
N ASN A 265 -7.54 0.80 15.06
CA ASN A 265 -8.38 0.68 13.89
C ASN A 265 -9.78 1.23 14.22
N GLY A 266 -10.29 2.13 13.40
CA GLY A 266 -11.62 2.71 13.56
C GLY A 266 -11.76 4.05 12.86
N PRO A 267 -13.03 4.50 12.61
CA PRO A 267 -13.32 5.71 11.85
C PRO A 267 -12.72 6.98 12.45
N GLN A 268 -12.54 7.02 13.78
CA GLN A 268 -11.93 8.16 14.48
C GLN A 268 -10.51 8.51 13.98
N LEU A 269 -9.84 7.57 13.30
CA LEU A 269 -8.51 7.83 12.72
C LEU A 269 -8.57 8.73 11.47
N LEU A 270 -9.75 8.85 10.86
CA LEU A 270 -9.99 9.71 9.70
C LEU A 270 -10.46 11.10 10.10
N GLU A 271 -10.88 11.31 11.34
CA GLU A 271 -11.44 12.56 11.81
C GLU A 271 -10.35 13.64 11.95
N PRO A 272 -10.70 14.91 11.79
CA PRO A 272 -9.78 16.01 12.08
C PRO A 272 -9.22 15.89 13.50
N ALA A 273 -7.94 16.21 13.68
CA ALA A 273 -7.36 16.29 15.02
C ALA A 273 -8.12 17.33 15.85
N GLU A 274 -8.43 17.00 17.09
CA GLU A 274 -8.92 18.01 18.01
C GLU A 274 -7.84 19.09 18.24
N PRO A 275 -8.20 20.37 18.26
CA PRO A 275 -7.22 21.43 18.55
C PRO A 275 -6.59 21.18 19.92
N GLU A 276 -5.25 21.19 20.02
CA GLU A 276 -4.57 21.12 21.31
C GLU A 276 -5.11 22.25 22.22
N PRO A 277 -5.51 21.94 23.46
CA PRO A 277 -5.96 22.98 24.39
C PRO A 277 -4.86 24.02 24.54
N GLU A 278 -5.25 25.29 24.48
CA GLU A 278 -4.37 26.47 24.46
C GLU A 278 -3.32 26.49 25.59
N GLN A 279 -3.60 25.79 26.69
CA GLN A 279 -2.72 25.65 27.85
C GLN A 279 -1.46 24.77 27.60
N ALA A 280 -1.47 23.90 26.59
CA ALA A 280 -0.30 23.06 26.26
C ALA A 280 0.75 23.81 25.42
N ARG A 281 0.44 25.02 24.91
CA ARG A 281 1.37 25.85 24.13
C ARG A 281 2.29 26.73 24.97
N LEU A 282 2.08 26.79 26.27
CA LEU A 282 2.82 27.68 27.19
C LEU A 282 3.84 26.96 28.09
N LEU A 283 4.09 25.66 27.88
CA LEU A 283 5.11 24.85 28.55
C LEU A 283 6.13 24.29 27.53
#